data_aa3981e8702900093e8641c1b773f237
#
_entry.id   aa3981e8702900093e8641c1b773f237
#
_cell.length_a   1.000
_cell.length_b   1.000
_cell.length_c   1.000
_cell.angle_alpha   90.00
_cell.angle_beta   90.00
_cell.angle_gamma   90.00
#
_symmetry.space_group_name_H-M   'P 1'
#
loop_
_entity.id
_entity.type
_entity.pdbx_description
1 polymer ?
#
loop_
_entity_poly.entity_id
_entity_poly.type
_entity_poly.pdbx_seq_one_letter_code
_entity_poly.pdbx_strand_id
1 'polypeptide(L)'
;VDELRLSRIWTGDVLLIKRRRDQSEADAPINLTWLAKMVLREKRSLRDIAIASMTLSILQIFPPLIVMQVIDRVVSYKSMSTLISISGIIVVFSVYEVLLSYGRRELSMVLTTRVDSRISLHVFSRLVSLPLEYFERQQAGNLLGRVMAIYKVRDFLTGKLMNTFLDLFTLVVILPFLFYLSSTLAWMTVAAAGCIGLIVVVFIGPVARVMGEQMKAERERGAVLYETVAGIRTLKTLALENMRKQVWDDATALVIRWKLAVGRMSNWPQTL
;
A
#
# COMPACT_ATOMS: atom_id res chain seq x y z
N VAL A 1 -6.97 -20.51 49.08
CA VAL A 1 -6.88 -21.93 48.62
C VAL A 1 -6.16 -22.67 49.71
N ASP A 2 -6.88 -23.59 50.39
CA ASP A 2 -6.38 -24.34 51.54
C ASP A 2 -5.19 -25.19 51.17
N GLU A 3 -4.05 -24.97 51.83
CA GLU A 3 -2.80 -25.73 51.67
C GLU A 3 -3.01 -27.26 51.83
N LEU A 4 -3.94 -27.65 52.71
CA LEU A 4 -4.30 -29.05 52.91
C LEU A 4 -5.05 -29.73 51.74
N ARG A 5 -5.70 -28.96 50.88
CA ARG A 5 -6.31 -29.49 49.65
C ARG A 5 -5.29 -29.60 48.50
N LEU A 6 -4.35 -28.67 48.44
CA LEU A 6 -3.26 -28.70 47.46
C LEU A 6 -2.35 -29.91 47.68
N SER A 7 -1.99 -30.22 48.93
CA SER A 7 -1.12 -31.37 49.23
C SER A 7 -1.71 -32.75 48.90
N ARG A 8 -3.05 -32.85 48.84
CA ARG A 8 -3.72 -34.11 48.42
C ARG A 8 -3.83 -34.31 46.91
N ILE A 9 -3.72 -33.26 46.12
CA ILE A 9 -3.89 -33.27 44.66
C ILE A 9 -2.53 -33.17 43.96
N TRP A 10 -1.47 -32.79 44.65
CA TRP A 10 -0.18 -32.52 44.06
C TRP A 10 0.61 -33.81 43.93
N THR A 11 0.89 -34.20 42.68
CA THR A 11 1.73 -35.34 42.29
C THR A 11 3.25 -35.04 42.32
N GLY A 12 3.66 -33.86 42.73
CA GLY A 12 5.06 -33.44 42.76
C GLY A 12 5.60 -32.74 41.51
N ASP A 13 4.84 -32.77 40.41
CA ASP A 13 5.26 -32.13 39.18
C ASP A 13 4.79 -30.67 39.12
N VAL A 14 5.74 -29.76 38.98
CA VAL A 14 5.48 -28.31 38.82
C VAL A 14 5.76 -27.88 37.38
N LEU A 15 4.73 -27.51 36.65
CA LEU A 15 4.88 -26.83 35.39
C LEU A 15 5.14 -25.34 35.62
N LEU A 16 6.41 -24.94 35.55
CA LEU A 16 6.80 -23.53 35.59
C LEU A 16 6.52 -22.85 34.27
N ILE A 17 5.33 -22.23 34.15
CA ILE A 17 4.99 -21.43 32.98
C ILE A 17 5.60 -20.03 33.16
N LYS A 18 6.79 -19.83 32.59
CA LYS A 18 7.41 -18.51 32.48
C LYS A 18 6.76 -17.76 31.34
N ARG A 19 5.92 -16.77 31.65
CA ARG A 19 5.41 -15.83 30.65
C ARG A 19 6.60 -15.11 30.02
N ARG A 20 6.90 -15.42 28.75
CA ARG A 20 8.00 -14.79 28.02
C ARG A 20 7.69 -13.29 27.91
N ARG A 21 8.52 -12.45 28.47
CA ARG A 21 8.33 -11.00 28.61
C ARG A 21 8.47 -10.22 27.28
N ASP A 22 8.71 -10.91 26.17
CA ASP A 22 8.73 -10.32 24.81
C ASP A 22 7.32 -10.04 24.22
N GLN A 23 6.26 -10.20 25.03
CA GLN A 23 4.89 -10.00 24.61
C GLN A 23 4.47 -8.51 24.54
N SER A 24 5.30 -7.56 24.94
CA SER A 24 4.93 -6.14 24.87
C SER A 24 4.73 -5.63 23.44
N GLU A 25 5.44 -6.21 22.47
CA GLU A 25 5.22 -5.92 21.04
C GLU A 25 4.03 -6.73 20.48
N ALA A 26 3.75 -7.92 21.02
CA ALA A 26 2.60 -8.73 20.60
C ALA A 26 1.25 -8.15 21.07
N ASP A 27 1.23 -7.39 22.17
CA ASP A 27 0.04 -6.78 22.74
C ASP A 27 -0.28 -5.39 22.18
N ALA A 28 0.59 -4.82 21.34
CA ALA A 28 0.35 -3.53 20.73
C ALA A 28 -0.86 -3.57 19.77
N PRO A 29 -1.82 -2.63 19.88
CA PRO A 29 -2.92 -2.55 18.94
C PRO A 29 -2.36 -2.28 17.53
N ILE A 30 -2.91 -2.96 16.52
CA ILE A 30 -2.52 -2.79 15.11
C ILE A 30 -3.04 -1.43 14.64
N ASN A 31 -2.27 -0.37 14.91
CA ASN A 31 -2.54 0.99 14.47
C ASN A 31 -1.61 1.36 13.31
N LEU A 32 -2.01 2.38 12.53
CA LEU A 32 -1.17 2.94 11.46
C LEU A 32 0.22 3.36 11.97
N THR A 33 0.29 3.88 13.20
CA THR A 33 1.55 4.25 13.85
C THR A 33 2.45 3.05 14.13
N TRP A 34 1.89 1.90 14.50
CA TRP A 34 2.63 0.65 14.70
C TRP A 34 3.18 0.13 13.37
N LEU A 35 2.34 0.13 12.31
CA LEU A 35 2.77 -0.26 10.96
C LEU A 35 3.87 0.66 10.42
N ALA A 36 3.73 1.97 10.58
CA ALA A 36 4.76 2.94 10.19
C ALA A 36 6.07 2.71 10.97
N LYS A 37 5.99 2.44 12.28
CA LYS A 37 7.15 2.13 13.12
C LYS A 37 7.85 0.84 12.68
N MET A 38 7.09 -0.15 12.19
CA MET A 38 7.64 -1.40 11.67
C MET A 38 8.40 -1.18 10.36
N VAL A 39 7.88 -0.36 9.45
CA VAL A 39 8.58 0.05 8.22
C VAL A 39 9.84 0.85 8.56
N LEU A 40 9.73 1.82 9.46
CA LEU A 40 10.85 2.64 9.91
C LEU A 40 11.95 1.85 10.66
N ARG A 41 11.65 0.66 11.15
CA ARG A 41 12.64 -0.22 11.77
C ARG A 41 13.66 -0.75 10.75
N GLU A 42 13.30 -0.84 9.47
CA GLU A 42 14.20 -1.24 8.37
C GLU A 42 15.03 -0.06 7.84
N LYS A 43 15.68 0.70 8.74
CA LYS A 43 16.42 1.94 8.42
C LYS A 43 17.44 1.77 7.30
N ARG A 44 18.12 0.61 7.21
CA ARG A 44 19.14 0.35 6.19
C ARG A 44 18.51 0.28 4.80
N SER A 45 17.49 -0.55 4.63
CA SER A 45 16.80 -0.68 3.33
C SER A 45 16.13 0.63 2.92
N LEU A 46 15.50 1.36 3.87
CA LEU A 46 14.92 2.68 3.61
C LEU A 46 15.96 3.69 3.16
N ARG A 47 17.12 3.76 3.81
CA ARG A 47 18.20 4.65 3.44
C ARG A 47 18.72 4.33 2.04
N ASP A 48 18.93 3.04 1.74
CA ASP A 48 19.51 2.60 0.47
C ASP A 48 18.51 2.89 -0.70
N ILE A 49 17.20 2.69 -0.47
CA ILE A 49 16.14 3.08 -1.40
C ILE A 49 16.09 4.61 -1.57
N ALA A 50 16.21 5.37 -0.48
CA ALA A 50 16.21 6.83 -0.52
C ALA A 50 17.40 7.37 -1.33
N ILE A 51 18.61 6.82 -1.11
CA ILE A 51 19.81 7.18 -1.88
C ILE A 51 19.62 6.85 -3.36
N ALA A 52 19.14 5.65 -3.68
CA ALA A 52 18.88 5.25 -5.06
C ALA A 52 17.83 6.16 -5.72
N SER A 53 16.75 6.51 -5.01
CA SER A 53 15.72 7.43 -5.51
C SER A 53 16.26 8.84 -5.71
N MET A 54 17.07 9.34 -4.80
CA MET A 54 17.70 10.66 -4.94
C MET A 54 18.64 10.70 -6.14
N THR A 55 19.43 9.66 -6.34
CA THR A 55 20.32 9.55 -7.52
C THR A 55 19.50 9.50 -8.82
N LEU A 56 18.41 8.71 -8.85
CA LEU A 56 17.51 8.68 -10.01
C LEU A 56 16.86 10.04 -10.27
N SER A 57 16.43 10.76 -9.22
CA SER A 57 15.85 12.09 -9.37
C SER A 57 16.84 13.09 -9.97
N ILE A 58 18.12 13.00 -9.62
CA ILE A 58 19.18 13.82 -10.22
C ILE A 58 19.36 13.43 -11.70
N LEU A 59 19.36 12.13 -12.02
CA LEU A 59 19.46 11.68 -13.41
C LEU A 59 18.30 12.19 -14.28
N GLN A 60 17.09 12.29 -13.75
CA GLN A 60 15.93 12.79 -14.49
C GLN A 60 16.06 14.26 -14.93
N ILE A 61 17.02 15.01 -14.40
CA ILE A 61 17.33 16.36 -14.85
C ILE A 61 18.06 16.35 -16.21
N PHE A 62 18.78 15.30 -16.53
CA PHE A 62 19.62 15.24 -17.75
C PHE A 62 18.82 15.21 -19.07
N PRO A 63 17.72 14.46 -19.24
CA PRO A 63 16.98 14.46 -20.50
C PRO A 63 16.55 15.86 -20.99
N PRO A 64 15.95 16.73 -20.18
CA PRO A 64 15.65 18.10 -20.59
C PRO A 64 16.89 18.93 -21.00
N LEU A 65 18.00 18.79 -20.25
CA LEU A 65 19.25 19.46 -20.60
C LEU A 65 19.84 18.98 -21.91
N ILE A 66 19.75 17.69 -22.18
CA ILE A 66 20.19 17.11 -23.45
C ILE A 66 19.35 17.65 -24.60
N VAL A 67 18.03 17.70 -24.47
CA VAL A 67 17.14 18.29 -25.49
C VAL A 67 17.53 19.74 -25.77
N MET A 68 17.78 20.52 -24.73
CA MET A 68 18.26 21.92 -24.88
C MET A 68 19.57 21.97 -25.67
N GLN A 69 20.55 21.13 -25.34
CA GLN A 69 21.82 21.07 -26.06
C GLN A 69 21.67 20.64 -27.53
N VAL A 70 20.74 19.70 -27.82
CA VAL A 70 20.43 19.29 -29.18
C VAL A 70 19.88 20.47 -29.99
N ILE A 71 18.93 21.21 -29.44
CA ILE A 71 18.33 22.38 -30.09
C ILE A 71 19.39 23.43 -30.33
N ASP A 72 20.17 23.80 -29.31
CA ASP A 72 21.14 24.90 -29.39
C ASP A 72 22.35 24.58 -30.28
N ARG A 73 22.89 23.37 -30.20
CA ARG A 73 24.14 23.01 -30.87
C ARG A 73 23.95 22.24 -32.17
N VAL A 74 23.04 21.25 -32.19
CA VAL A 74 22.87 20.39 -33.34
C VAL A 74 21.99 21.06 -34.40
N VAL A 75 20.84 21.60 -33.99
CA VAL A 75 19.91 22.23 -34.96
C VAL A 75 20.45 23.56 -35.45
N SER A 76 20.95 24.41 -34.56
CA SER A 76 21.41 25.76 -34.90
C SER A 76 22.72 25.73 -35.70
N TYR A 77 23.67 24.84 -35.40
CA TYR A 77 24.98 24.79 -36.03
C TYR A 77 25.16 23.62 -37.02
N LYS A 78 24.12 22.76 -37.23
CA LYS A 78 24.17 21.58 -38.10
C LYS A 78 25.37 20.65 -37.84
N SER A 79 25.80 20.54 -36.58
CA SER A 79 27.00 19.79 -36.20
C SER A 79 26.69 18.29 -36.03
N MET A 80 27.05 17.47 -37.00
CA MET A 80 26.93 16.01 -36.94
C MET A 80 27.80 15.37 -35.86
N SER A 81 28.98 15.89 -35.62
CA SER A 81 29.89 15.40 -34.58
C SER A 81 29.28 15.55 -33.18
N THR A 82 28.64 16.69 -32.92
CA THR A 82 27.95 16.94 -31.64
C THR A 82 26.74 15.98 -31.47
N LEU A 83 26.00 15.71 -32.55
CA LEU A 83 24.88 14.78 -32.51
C LEU A 83 25.33 13.37 -32.12
N ILE A 84 26.40 12.85 -32.71
CA ILE A 84 26.95 11.50 -32.42
C ILE A 84 27.40 11.45 -30.94
N SER A 85 28.10 12.49 -30.47
CA SER A 85 28.59 12.54 -29.10
C SER A 85 27.41 12.58 -28.09
N ILE A 86 26.41 13.40 -28.34
CA ILE A 86 25.21 13.50 -27.46
C ILE A 86 24.45 12.17 -27.49
N SER A 87 24.29 11.54 -28.66
CA SER A 87 23.61 10.24 -28.75
C SER A 87 24.33 9.16 -27.94
N GLY A 88 25.68 9.13 -27.99
CA GLY A 88 26.47 8.23 -27.16
C GLY A 88 26.27 8.46 -25.66
N ILE A 89 26.23 9.71 -25.22
CA ILE A 89 25.97 10.08 -23.85
C ILE A 89 24.56 9.63 -23.43
N ILE A 90 23.54 9.85 -24.24
CA ILE A 90 22.16 9.43 -23.95
C ILE A 90 22.10 7.91 -23.74
N VAL A 91 22.74 7.11 -24.61
CA VAL A 91 22.73 5.65 -24.45
C VAL A 91 23.35 5.22 -23.12
N VAL A 92 24.52 5.78 -22.78
CA VAL A 92 25.20 5.47 -21.51
C VAL A 92 24.33 5.83 -20.31
N PHE A 93 23.74 7.04 -20.31
CA PHE A 93 22.84 7.48 -19.25
C PHE A 93 21.59 6.61 -19.14
N SER A 94 20.97 6.25 -20.27
CA SER A 94 19.78 5.38 -20.27
C SER A 94 20.08 3.99 -19.70
N VAL A 95 21.22 3.41 -20.04
CA VAL A 95 21.65 2.14 -19.47
C VAL A 95 21.83 2.26 -17.95
N TYR A 96 22.49 3.33 -17.50
CA TYR A 96 22.71 3.55 -16.07
C TYR A 96 21.38 3.78 -15.31
N GLU A 97 20.47 4.55 -15.89
CA GLU A 97 19.12 4.79 -15.33
C GLU A 97 18.32 3.48 -15.18
N VAL A 98 18.35 2.63 -16.21
CA VAL A 98 17.69 1.31 -16.18
C VAL A 98 18.27 0.43 -15.08
N LEU A 99 19.61 0.33 -14.97
CA LEU A 99 20.27 -0.47 -13.95
C LEU A 99 19.96 0.02 -12.55
N LEU A 100 20.01 1.33 -12.32
CA LEU A 100 19.73 1.94 -11.03
C LEU A 100 18.24 1.80 -10.65
N SER A 101 17.35 1.98 -11.61
CA SER A 101 15.90 1.79 -11.44
C SER A 101 15.57 0.33 -11.11
N TYR A 102 16.25 -0.63 -11.76
CA TYR A 102 16.12 -2.04 -11.43
C TYR A 102 16.59 -2.32 -10.00
N GLY A 103 17.77 -1.84 -9.63
CA GLY A 103 18.29 -2.00 -8.26
C GLY A 103 17.36 -1.40 -7.20
N ARG A 104 16.80 -0.21 -7.46
CA ARG A 104 15.80 0.42 -6.56
C ARG A 104 14.54 -0.43 -6.40
N ARG A 105 14.02 -0.99 -7.51
CA ARG A 105 12.82 -1.86 -7.47
C ARG A 105 13.09 -3.12 -6.67
N GLU A 106 14.26 -3.73 -6.84
CA GLU A 106 14.67 -4.93 -6.11
C GLU A 106 14.76 -4.65 -4.59
N LEU A 107 15.42 -3.56 -4.21
CA LEU A 107 15.50 -3.13 -2.80
C LEU A 107 14.11 -2.87 -2.20
N SER A 108 13.22 -2.24 -2.98
CA SER A 108 11.84 -1.98 -2.56
C SER A 108 11.05 -3.28 -2.39
N MET A 109 11.22 -4.24 -3.29
CA MET A 109 10.60 -5.57 -3.20
C MET A 109 11.07 -6.33 -1.95
N VAL A 110 12.38 -6.33 -1.68
CA VAL A 110 12.95 -6.96 -0.48
C VAL A 110 12.41 -6.32 0.79
N LEU A 111 12.33 -4.99 0.85
CA LEU A 111 11.74 -4.28 1.98
C LEU A 111 10.28 -4.67 2.18
N THR A 112 9.48 -4.62 1.12
CA THR A 112 8.05 -4.97 1.16
C THR A 112 7.85 -6.41 1.65
N THR A 113 8.62 -7.36 1.13
CA THR A 113 8.54 -8.77 1.52
C THR A 113 8.91 -8.99 2.99
N ARG A 114 9.93 -8.30 3.51
CA ARG A 114 10.31 -8.38 4.92
C ARG A 114 9.23 -7.82 5.84
N VAL A 115 8.68 -6.68 5.49
CA VAL A 115 7.58 -6.05 6.25
C VAL A 115 6.35 -6.95 6.20
N ASP A 116 6.02 -7.51 5.03
CA ASP A 116 4.92 -8.44 4.83
C ASP A 116 5.02 -9.68 5.72
N SER A 117 6.15 -10.36 5.69
CA SER A 117 6.41 -11.53 6.52
C SER A 117 6.21 -11.23 8.01
N ARG A 118 6.72 -10.09 8.50
CA ARG A 118 6.58 -9.70 9.91
C ARG A 118 5.14 -9.40 10.29
N ILE A 119 4.41 -8.68 9.43
CA ILE A 119 3.00 -8.37 9.67
C ILE A 119 2.18 -9.66 9.67
N SER A 120 2.40 -10.54 8.72
CA SER A 120 1.71 -11.83 8.61
C SER A 120 1.89 -12.68 9.86
N LEU A 121 3.13 -12.83 10.31
CA LEU A 121 3.45 -13.57 11.53
C LEU A 121 2.82 -12.93 12.78
N HIS A 122 2.86 -11.61 12.88
CA HIS A 122 2.28 -10.88 14.02
C HIS A 122 0.76 -11.02 14.06
N VAL A 123 0.08 -10.84 12.92
CA VAL A 123 -1.38 -10.97 12.79
C VAL A 123 -1.81 -12.39 13.14
N PHE A 124 -1.11 -13.41 12.61
CA PHE A 124 -1.44 -14.80 12.90
C PHE A 124 -1.20 -15.16 14.37
N SER A 125 -0.06 -14.77 14.94
CA SER A 125 0.24 -14.96 16.36
C SER A 125 -0.82 -14.30 17.25
N ARG A 126 -1.24 -13.09 16.90
CA ARG A 126 -2.30 -12.38 17.63
C ARG A 126 -3.65 -13.07 17.51
N LEU A 127 -3.99 -13.54 16.32
CA LEU A 127 -5.23 -14.27 16.08
C LEU A 127 -5.31 -15.51 16.97
N VAL A 128 -4.25 -16.34 16.98
CA VAL A 128 -4.22 -17.57 17.77
C VAL A 128 -4.20 -17.31 19.28
N SER A 129 -3.70 -16.16 19.72
CA SER A 129 -3.67 -15.78 21.14
C SER A 129 -5.00 -15.28 21.70
N LEU A 130 -6.03 -15.09 20.85
CA LEU A 130 -7.35 -14.65 21.30
C LEU A 130 -8.08 -15.78 22.07
N PRO A 131 -8.86 -15.43 23.12
CA PRO A 131 -9.61 -16.43 23.89
C PRO A 131 -10.72 -17.08 23.04
N LEU A 132 -11.09 -18.31 23.35
CA LEU A 132 -12.12 -19.07 22.65
C LEU A 132 -13.45 -18.33 22.54
N GLU A 133 -13.85 -17.63 23.59
CA GLU A 133 -15.09 -16.83 23.64
C GLU A 133 -15.17 -15.79 22.51
N TYR A 134 -14.02 -15.25 22.04
CA TYR A 134 -13.99 -14.33 20.94
C TYR A 134 -14.43 -14.99 19.63
N PHE A 135 -14.02 -16.23 19.41
CA PHE A 135 -14.37 -17.00 18.21
C PHE A 135 -15.83 -17.47 18.24
N GLU A 136 -16.34 -17.82 19.40
CA GLU A 136 -17.74 -18.25 19.58
C GLU A 136 -18.74 -17.09 19.35
N ARG A 137 -18.35 -15.85 19.70
CA ARG A 137 -19.19 -14.67 19.50
C ARG A 137 -19.09 -14.04 18.11
N GLN A 138 -18.13 -14.44 17.30
CA GLN A 138 -17.88 -13.86 15.97
C GLN A 138 -18.08 -14.91 14.87
N GLN A 139 -18.83 -14.54 13.86
CA GLN A 139 -18.90 -15.36 12.66
C GLN A 139 -17.51 -15.45 11.98
N ALA A 140 -17.10 -16.63 11.58
CA ALA A 140 -15.79 -16.88 10.95
C ALA A 140 -15.55 -15.98 9.72
N GLY A 141 -16.59 -15.67 8.95
CA GLY A 141 -16.52 -14.76 7.81
C GLY A 141 -16.13 -13.32 8.18
N ASN A 142 -16.65 -12.80 9.31
CA ASN A 142 -16.30 -11.46 9.81
C ASN A 142 -14.84 -11.40 10.27
N LEU A 143 -14.36 -12.48 10.89
CA LEU A 143 -12.97 -12.58 11.34
C LEU A 143 -12.01 -12.59 10.15
N LEU A 144 -12.29 -13.39 9.13
CA LEU A 144 -11.53 -13.44 7.89
C LEU A 144 -11.53 -12.07 7.19
N GLY A 145 -12.67 -11.39 7.14
CA GLY A 145 -12.79 -10.04 6.60
C GLY A 145 -11.90 -9.02 7.31
N ARG A 146 -11.77 -9.10 8.65
CA ARG A 146 -10.87 -8.24 9.44
C ARG A 146 -9.40 -8.52 9.13
N VAL A 147 -9.02 -9.79 9.03
CA VAL A 147 -7.66 -10.18 8.67
C VAL A 147 -7.32 -9.65 7.26
N MET A 148 -8.22 -9.82 6.29
CA MET A 148 -8.03 -9.31 4.93
C MET A 148 -7.96 -7.77 4.88
N ALA A 149 -8.66 -7.07 5.76
CA ALA A 149 -8.55 -5.62 5.87
C ALA A 149 -7.16 -5.18 6.33
N ILE A 150 -6.51 -5.92 7.22
CA ILE A 150 -5.13 -5.66 7.66
C ILE A 150 -4.16 -5.79 6.47
N TYR A 151 -4.32 -6.81 5.64
CA TYR A 151 -3.51 -6.98 4.43
C TYR A 151 -3.70 -5.83 3.43
N LYS A 152 -4.93 -5.32 3.24
CA LYS A 152 -5.18 -4.14 2.39
C LYS A 152 -4.49 -2.88 2.92
N VAL A 153 -4.52 -2.66 4.23
CA VAL A 153 -3.81 -1.53 4.86
C VAL A 153 -2.30 -1.67 4.68
N ARG A 154 -1.77 -2.88 4.84
CA ARG A 154 -0.36 -3.17 4.59
C ARG A 154 0.03 -2.83 3.15
N ASP A 155 -0.71 -3.34 2.15
CA ASP A 155 -0.45 -3.08 0.73
C ASP A 155 -0.45 -1.58 0.40
N PHE A 156 -1.34 -0.83 1.03
CA PHE A 156 -1.36 0.62 0.92
C PHE A 156 -0.08 1.26 1.48
N LEU A 157 0.35 0.84 2.67
CA LEU A 157 1.52 1.41 3.34
C LEU A 157 2.83 1.06 2.63
N THR A 158 3.03 -0.21 2.29
CA THR A 158 4.28 -0.68 1.67
C THR A 158 4.36 -0.38 0.18
N GLY A 159 3.24 -0.33 -0.51
CA GLY A 159 3.17 -0.01 -1.94
C GLY A 159 2.97 1.49 -2.20
N LYS A 160 1.73 1.96 -2.09
CA LYS A 160 1.37 3.31 -2.51
C LYS A 160 2.04 4.40 -1.69
N LEU A 161 1.96 4.32 -0.38
CA LEU A 161 2.48 5.38 0.50
C LEU A 161 4.00 5.49 0.40
N MET A 162 4.70 4.36 0.32
CA MET A 162 6.15 4.34 0.14
C MET A 162 6.56 4.97 -1.20
N ASN A 163 5.91 4.60 -2.30
CA ASN A 163 6.20 5.19 -3.60
C ASN A 163 5.93 6.69 -3.62
N THR A 164 4.79 7.14 -3.08
CA THR A 164 4.47 8.58 -2.96
C THR A 164 5.53 9.32 -2.15
N PHE A 165 6.04 8.71 -1.08
CA PHE A 165 7.11 9.31 -0.29
C PHE A 165 8.42 9.43 -1.07
N LEU A 166 8.75 8.44 -1.90
CA LEU A 166 9.91 8.49 -2.79
C LEU A 166 9.75 9.53 -3.91
N ASP A 167 8.54 9.67 -4.44
CA ASP A 167 8.24 10.69 -5.46
C ASP A 167 8.36 12.11 -4.91
N LEU A 168 8.11 12.31 -3.61
CA LEU A 168 8.32 13.58 -2.93
C LEU A 168 9.81 14.01 -2.95
N PHE A 169 10.74 13.06 -2.84
CA PHE A 169 12.18 13.36 -2.99
C PHE A 169 12.50 13.89 -4.39
N THR A 170 11.87 13.34 -5.42
CA THR A 170 12.02 13.82 -6.79
C THR A 170 11.62 15.31 -6.89
N LEU A 171 10.51 15.66 -6.28
CA LEU A 171 10.04 17.06 -6.26
C LEU A 171 11.02 17.99 -5.54
N VAL A 172 11.59 17.55 -4.40
CA VAL A 172 12.58 18.31 -3.63
C VAL A 172 13.86 18.56 -4.43
N VAL A 173 14.25 17.63 -5.31
CA VAL A 173 15.45 17.76 -6.16
C VAL A 173 15.16 18.61 -7.40
N ILE A 174 14.04 18.39 -8.08
CA ILE A 174 13.71 19.07 -9.33
C ILE A 174 13.34 20.55 -9.11
N LEU A 175 12.66 20.86 -8.01
CA LEU A 175 12.12 22.20 -7.78
C LEU A 175 13.23 23.28 -7.66
N PRO A 176 14.31 23.12 -6.88
CA PRO A 176 15.42 24.08 -6.84
C PRO A 176 16.10 24.21 -8.21
N PHE A 177 16.23 23.12 -8.97
CA PHE A 177 16.80 23.14 -10.29
C PHE A 177 15.96 23.97 -11.28
N LEU A 178 14.63 23.85 -11.23
CA LEU A 178 13.73 24.70 -12.02
C LEU A 178 13.87 26.18 -11.67
N PHE A 179 14.01 26.51 -10.37
CA PHE A 179 14.26 27.89 -9.95
C PHE A 179 15.59 28.43 -10.47
N TYR A 180 16.61 27.61 -10.57
CA TYR A 180 17.89 27.97 -11.15
C TYR A 180 17.81 28.26 -12.66
N LEU A 181 17.03 27.45 -13.40
CA LEU A 181 16.87 27.64 -14.86
C LEU A 181 15.99 28.86 -15.17
N SER A 182 14.82 28.96 -14.55
CA SER A 182 13.87 30.05 -14.77
C SER A 182 12.91 30.18 -13.61
N SER A 183 12.99 31.31 -12.89
CA SER A 183 12.08 31.61 -11.78
C SER A 183 10.60 31.62 -12.22
N THR A 184 10.32 32.13 -13.44
CA THR A 184 8.95 32.21 -13.96
C THR A 184 8.35 30.82 -14.18
N LEU A 185 9.11 29.92 -14.83
CA LEU A 185 8.66 28.52 -15.06
C LEU A 185 8.50 27.76 -13.74
N ALA A 186 9.41 27.98 -12.77
CA ALA A 186 9.32 27.36 -11.45
C ALA A 186 8.02 27.76 -10.72
N TRP A 187 7.68 29.05 -10.71
CA TRP A 187 6.43 29.52 -10.11
C TRP A 187 5.18 29.00 -10.82
N MET A 188 5.21 28.90 -12.15
CA MET A 188 4.11 28.28 -12.91
C MET A 188 3.93 26.80 -12.52
N THR A 189 5.03 26.07 -12.39
CA THR A 189 5.00 24.65 -11.98
C THR A 189 4.47 24.50 -10.55
N VAL A 190 4.92 25.34 -9.62
CA VAL A 190 4.42 25.33 -8.22
C VAL A 190 2.93 25.68 -8.17
N ALA A 191 2.48 26.66 -8.95
CA ALA A 191 1.08 27.02 -9.03
C ALA A 191 0.21 25.88 -9.59
N ALA A 192 0.68 25.23 -10.66
CA ALA A 192 0.00 24.06 -11.24
C ALA A 192 -0.05 22.90 -10.23
N ALA A 193 1.07 22.57 -9.59
CA ALA A 193 1.12 21.52 -8.57
C ALA A 193 0.22 21.86 -7.36
N GLY A 194 0.18 23.12 -6.94
CA GLY A 194 -0.71 23.60 -5.90
C GLY A 194 -2.19 23.47 -6.27
N CYS A 195 -2.54 23.80 -7.51
CA CYS A 195 -3.90 23.63 -8.04
C CYS A 195 -4.32 22.15 -8.03
N ILE A 196 -3.46 21.26 -8.52
CA ILE A 196 -3.70 19.79 -8.50
C ILE A 196 -3.84 19.33 -7.05
N GLY A 197 -2.94 19.76 -6.16
CA GLY A 197 -3.01 19.43 -4.74
C GLY A 197 -4.32 19.87 -4.08
N LEU A 198 -4.80 21.07 -4.40
CA LEU A 198 -6.08 21.59 -3.92
C LEU A 198 -7.25 20.72 -4.40
N ILE A 199 -7.28 20.35 -5.67
CA ILE A 199 -8.29 19.49 -6.26
C ILE A 199 -8.29 18.14 -5.53
N VAL A 200 -7.14 17.52 -5.32
CA VAL A 200 -7.02 16.24 -4.59
C VAL A 200 -7.57 16.35 -3.17
N VAL A 201 -7.20 17.41 -2.44
CA VAL A 201 -7.69 17.63 -1.06
C VAL A 201 -9.20 17.80 -1.00
N VAL A 202 -9.79 18.54 -1.94
CA VAL A 202 -11.25 18.74 -2.03
C VAL A 202 -11.97 17.42 -2.33
N PHE A 203 -11.43 16.59 -3.23
CA PHE A 203 -12.07 15.35 -3.66
C PHE A 203 -11.81 14.16 -2.73
N ILE A 204 -10.77 14.18 -1.88
CA ILE A 204 -10.42 13.03 -1.02
C ILE A 204 -11.56 12.65 -0.07
N GLY A 205 -12.27 13.63 0.50
CA GLY A 205 -13.38 13.38 1.43
C GLY A 205 -14.59 12.69 0.75
N PRO A 206 -15.14 13.26 -0.32
CA PRO A 206 -16.21 12.64 -1.08
C PRO A 206 -15.86 11.25 -1.61
N VAL A 207 -14.67 11.08 -2.20
CA VAL A 207 -14.20 9.77 -2.72
C VAL A 207 -14.09 8.74 -1.59
N ALA A 208 -13.53 9.11 -0.44
CA ALA A 208 -13.40 8.21 0.71
C ALA A 208 -14.77 7.73 1.23
N ARG A 209 -15.79 8.59 1.23
CA ARG A 209 -17.16 8.22 1.63
C ARG A 209 -17.76 7.17 0.69
N VAL A 210 -17.71 7.44 -0.61
CA VAL A 210 -18.27 6.53 -1.63
C VAL A 210 -17.52 5.19 -1.64
N MET A 211 -16.19 5.23 -1.45
CA MET A 211 -15.37 4.02 -1.32
C MET A 211 -15.71 3.23 -0.05
N GLY A 212 -16.07 3.91 1.04
CA GLY A 212 -16.58 3.28 2.25
C GLY A 212 -17.88 2.51 2.02
N GLU A 213 -18.84 3.08 1.28
CA GLU A 213 -20.09 2.41 0.92
C GLU A 213 -19.86 1.22 -0.03
N GLN A 214 -18.95 1.36 -1.01
CA GLN A 214 -18.54 0.22 -1.84
C GLN A 214 -17.98 -0.93 -0.99
N MET A 215 -17.12 -0.63 -0.02
CA MET A 215 -16.55 -1.66 0.85
C MET A 215 -17.59 -2.34 1.77
N LYS A 216 -18.66 -1.61 2.17
CA LYS A 216 -19.77 -2.22 2.90
C LYS A 216 -20.54 -3.18 1.99
N ALA A 217 -20.90 -2.74 0.79
CA ALA A 217 -21.60 -3.60 -0.17
C ALA A 217 -20.78 -4.85 -0.55
N GLU A 218 -19.47 -4.72 -0.73
CA GLU A 218 -18.59 -5.88 -0.97
C GLU A 218 -18.58 -6.87 0.21
N ARG A 219 -18.61 -6.37 1.45
CA ARG A 219 -18.69 -7.24 2.63
C ARG A 219 -20.03 -7.98 2.71
N GLU A 220 -21.13 -7.30 2.43
CA GLU A 220 -22.47 -7.90 2.39
C GLU A 220 -22.54 -8.98 1.32
N ARG A 221 -22.05 -8.71 0.11
CA ARG A 221 -21.95 -9.73 -0.94
C ARG A 221 -21.07 -10.92 -0.51
N GLY A 222 -19.94 -10.65 0.12
CA GLY A 222 -19.07 -11.69 0.67
C GLY A 222 -19.76 -12.55 1.74
N ALA A 223 -20.59 -11.94 2.60
CA ALA A 223 -21.38 -12.67 3.57
C ALA A 223 -22.42 -13.58 2.90
N VAL A 224 -23.12 -13.11 1.86
CA VAL A 224 -24.05 -13.91 1.07
C VAL A 224 -23.36 -15.14 0.46
N LEU A 225 -22.14 -14.97 -0.08
CA LEU A 225 -21.36 -16.08 -0.62
C LEU A 225 -21.00 -17.11 0.46
N TYR A 226 -20.47 -16.61 1.57
CA TYR A 226 -20.08 -17.48 2.68
C TYR A 226 -21.26 -18.28 3.23
N GLU A 227 -22.39 -17.63 3.50
CA GLU A 227 -23.61 -18.28 3.97
C GLU A 227 -24.13 -19.33 2.96
N THR A 228 -24.03 -19.01 1.67
CA THR A 228 -24.45 -19.93 0.59
C THR A 228 -23.60 -21.19 0.61
N VAL A 229 -22.29 -21.04 0.72
CA VAL A 229 -21.35 -22.19 0.74
C VAL A 229 -21.50 -22.97 2.05
N ALA A 230 -21.60 -22.28 3.17
CA ALA A 230 -21.78 -22.92 4.49
C ALA A 230 -23.11 -23.72 4.59
N GLY A 231 -24.18 -23.17 4.00
CA GLY A 231 -25.51 -23.79 3.96
C GLY A 231 -25.84 -24.59 2.70
N ILE A 232 -24.85 -24.94 1.87
CA ILE A 232 -25.06 -25.51 0.54
C ILE A 232 -25.90 -26.81 0.57
N ARG A 233 -25.73 -27.64 1.58
CA ARG A 233 -26.51 -28.86 1.76
C ARG A 233 -27.99 -28.56 1.93
N THR A 234 -28.32 -27.65 2.84
CA THR A 234 -29.71 -27.22 3.10
C THR A 234 -30.33 -26.57 1.86
N LEU A 235 -29.57 -25.72 1.19
CA LEU A 235 -29.99 -25.04 -0.04
C LEU A 235 -30.34 -26.06 -1.14
N LYS A 236 -29.50 -27.08 -1.32
CA LYS A 236 -29.72 -28.14 -2.30
C LYS A 236 -30.90 -29.08 -1.92
N THR A 237 -31.02 -29.42 -0.63
CA THR A 237 -32.10 -30.30 -0.16
C THR A 237 -33.48 -29.63 -0.31
N LEU A 238 -33.56 -28.33 -0.12
CA LEU A 238 -34.80 -27.55 -0.18
C LEU A 238 -35.05 -26.92 -1.57
N ALA A 239 -34.20 -27.17 -2.56
CA ALA A 239 -34.29 -26.59 -3.93
C ALA A 239 -34.43 -25.07 -3.95
N LEU A 240 -33.68 -24.34 -3.07
CA LEU A 240 -33.76 -22.91 -2.92
C LEU A 240 -32.76 -22.13 -3.82
N GLU A 241 -32.18 -22.75 -4.84
CA GLU A 241 -31.15 -22.17 -5.70
C GLU A 241 -31.59 -20.86 -6.37
N ASN A 242 -32.83 -20.82 -6.87
CA ASN A 242 -33.32 -19.64 -7.58
C ASN A 242 -33.51 -18.44 -6.63
N MET A 243 -34.03 -18.67 -5.43
CA MET A 243 -34.14 -17.64 -4.40
C MET A 243 -32.77 -17.11 -4.02
N ARG A 244 -31.78 -17.99 -3.83
CA ARG A 244 -30.43 -17.58 -3.43
C ARG A 244 -29.68 -16.84 -4.54
N LYS A 245 -29.94 -17.19 -5.82
CA LYS A 245 -29.44 -16.42 -6.96
C LYS A 245 -29.95 -14.99 -6.96
N GLN A 246 -31.23 -14.78 -6.69
CA GLN A 246 -31.78 -13.44 -6.61
C GLN A 246 -31.09 -12.58 -5.53
N VAL A 247 -30.90 -13.15 -4.33
CA VAL A 247 -30.16 -12.48 -3.24
C VAL A 247 -28.72 -12.14 -3.64
N TRP A 248 -28.06 -13.03 -4.39
CA TRP A 248 -26.72 -12.79 -4.92
C TRP A 248 -26.72 -11.68 -5.99
N ASP A 249 -27.68 -11.70 -6.88
CA ASP A 249 -27.81 -10.69 -7.95
C ASP A 249 -28.07 -9.31 -7.37
N ASP A 250 -28.93 -9.17 -6.37
CA ASP A 250 -29.21 -7.92 -5.67
C ASP A 250 -27.97 -7.40 -4.97
N ALA A 251 -27.25 -8.26 -4.23
CA ALA A 251 -26.00 -7.88 -3.58
C ALA A 251 -24.92 -7.47 -4.60
N THR A 252 -24.87 -8.16 -5.74
CA THR A 252 -23.92 -7.84 -6.82
C THR A 252 -24.28 -6.53 -7.51
N ALA A 253 -25.56 -6.29 -7.78
CA ALA A 253 -26.04 -5.03 -8.36
C ALA A 253 -25.67 -3.82 -7.47
N LEU A 254 -25.81 -3.97 -6.15
CA LEU A 254 -25.42 -2.95 -5.19
C LEU A 254 -23.90 -2.65 -5.25
N VAL A 255 -23.06 -3.68 -5.30
CA VAL A 255 -21.60 -3.53 -5.45
C VAL A 255 -21.26 -2.80 -6.76
N ILE A 256 -21.87 -3.21 -7.88
CA ILE A 256 -21.64 -2.59 -9.19
C ILE A 256 -22.02 -1.11 -9.16
N ARG A 257 -23.18 -0.79 -8.57
CA ARG A 257 -23.64 0.61 -8.43
C ARG A 257 -22.62 1.48 -7.70
N TRP A 258 -22.11 1.02 -6.56
CA TRP A 258 -21.10 1.76 -5.81
C TRP A 258 -19.74 1.80 -6.52
N LYS A 259 -19.35 0.72 -7.18
CA LYS A 259 -18.12 0.66 -7.98
C LYS A 259 -18.14 1.67 -9.12
N LEU A 260 -19.27 1.81 -9.82
CA LEU A 260 -19.46 2.82 -10.85
C LEU A 260 -19.44 4.24 -10.26
N ALA A 261 -20.03 4.46 -9.09
CA ALA A 261 -19.98 5.75 -8.41
C ALA A 261 -18.55 6.15 -8.04
N VAL A 262 -17.75 5.22 -7.49
CA VAL A 262 -16.32 5.44 -7.21
C VAL A 262 -15.57 5.73 -8.51
N GLY A 263 -15.78 4.93 -9.58
CA GLY A 263 -15.15 5.13 -10.88
C GLY A 263 -15.42 6.51 -11.46
N ARG A 264 -16.68 6.94 -11.48
CA ARG A 264 -17.06 8.27 -11.96
C ARG A 264 -16.42 9.40 -11.15
N MET A 265 -16.35 9.24 -9.83
CA MET A 265 -15.77 10.22 -8.93
C MET A 265 -14.23 10.27 -9.02
N SER A 266 -13.57 9.14 -9.25
CA SER A 266 -12.11 9.07 -9.36
C SER A 266 -11.58 9.45 -10.75
N ASN A 267 -12.40 9.33 -11.80
CA ASN A 267 -12.00 9.71 -13.16
C ASN A 267 -11.75 11.22 -13.31
N TRP A 268 -12.54 12.04 -12.63
CA TRP A 268 -12.39 13.50 -12.68
C TRP A 268 -10.99 14.00 -12.29
N PRO A 269 -10.42 13.61 -11.14
CA PRO A 269 -9.08 14.03 -10.75
C PRO A 269 -7.96 13.37 -11.56
N GLN A 270 -8.24 12.30 -12.31
CA GLN A 270 -7.24 11.59 -13.12
C GLN A 270 -7.14 12.13 -14.55
N THR A 271 -8.13 12.91 -15.01
CA THR A 271 -8.16 13.47 -16.35
C THR A 271 -7.70 14.95 -16.41
N LEU A 272 -7.51 15.58 -15.26
CA LEU A 272 -6.92 16.90 -15.08
C LEU A 272 -5.42 16.84 -14.81
#